data_cf6c5a97c46c167abfa909b2fb138bc1
#
_entry.id   cf6c5a97c46c167abfa909b2fb138bc1
#
_cell.length_a   1.000
_cell.length_b   1.000
_cell.length_c   1.000
_cell.angle_alpha   90.00
_cell.angle_beta   90.00
_cell.angle_gamma   90.00
#
_symmetry.space_group_name_H-M   'P 1'
#
loop_
_entity.id
_entity.type
_entity.pdbx_description
1 polymer ?
#
loop_
_entity_poly.entity_id
_entity_poly.type
_entity_poly.pdbx_seq_one_letter_code
_entity_poly.pdbx_strand_id
1 'polypeptide(L)'
;VEKAVNLKNRVRSYFQVRGLSPKTEALVARIHSFETIVTASEMEALILECNLIKKHRPRYNISLRDDKSYPFVKVTWNEEFPRVYATRRVEKDGAKYYGPYASAGAMHETLALLKRLFPLRSCRSMDARRPCLEFHINRCLAPCAGLVDAAAYREMVNTGVLENAVRA
;
A
#
# COMPACT_ATOMS: atom_id res chain seq x y z
N VAL A 1 -7.50 8.42 -18.11
CA VAL A 1 -6.16 7.95 -17.67
C VAL A 1 -6.09 6.47 -17.88
N GLU A 2 -4.97 5.95 -18.38
CA GLU A 2 -4.80 4.53 -18.67
C GLU A 2 -3.33 4.17 -18.77
N LYS A 3 -2.95 2.95 -18.35
CA LYS A 3 -1.62 2.37 -18.54
C LYS A 3 -1.59 1.44 -19.75
N ALA A 4 -0.43 1.32 -20.40
CA ALA A 4 -0.20 0.35 -21.46
C ALA A 4 1.29 0.01 -21.55
N VAL A 5 1.59 -1.25 -21.89
CA VAL A 5 2.96 -1.70 -22.21
C VAL A 5 3.44 -1.04 -23.51
N ASN A 6 2.53 -0.84 -24.48
CA ASN A 6 2.80 -0.14 -25.73
C ASN A 6 1.79 0.97 -25.95
N LEU A 7 2.20 2.19 -25.62
CA LEU A 7 1.36 3.39 -25.73
C LEU A 7 0.88 3.66 -27.17
N LYS A 8 1.73 3.45 -28.18
CA LYS A 8 1.38 3.66 -29.59
C LYS A 8 0.22 2.75 -30.04
N ASN A 9 0.29 1.46 -29.70
CA ASN A 9 -0.78 0.50 -30.02
C ASN A 9 -2.04 0.83 -29.23
N ARG A 10 -1.90 1.24 -27.97
CA ARG A 10 -3.04 1.61 -27.13
C ARG A 10 -3.77 2.85 -27.63
N VAL A 11 -3.04 3.90 -27.97
CA VAL A 11 -3.64 5.13 -28.55
C VAL A 11 -4.32 4.79 -29.87
N ARG A 12 -3.68 4.04 -30.77
CA ARG A 12 -4.29 3.62 -32.04
C ARG A 12 -5.60 2.87 -31.85
N SER A 13 -5.73 2.01 -30.82
CA SER A 13 -6.95 1.24 -30.57
C SER A 13 -8.17 2.13 -30.29
N TYR A 14 -7.99 3.33 -29.78
CA TYR A 14 -9.07 4.30 -29.57
C TYR A 14 -9.56 4.98 -30.83
N PHE A 15 -8.71 5.09 -31.86
CA PHE A 15 -9.02 5.77 -33.12
C PHE A 15 -9.34 4.79 -34.28
N GLN A 16 -9.56 3.51 -33.96
CA GLN A 16 -10.01 2.54 -34.96
C GLN A 16 -11.49 2.76 -35.31
N VAL A 17 -11.78 2.73 -36.60
CA VAL A 17 -13.12 3.13 -37.14
C VAL A 17 -14.23 2.11 -36.90
N ARG A 18 -13.92 0.89 -36.41
CA ARG A 18 -14.94 -0.18 -36.22
C ARG A 18 -14.83 -0.84 -34.84
N GLY A 19 -15.98 -1.12 -34.25
CA GLY A 19 -16.08 -1.95 -33.04
C GLY A 19 -15.86 -1.23 -31.72
N LEU A 20 -15.89 0.09 -31.66
CA LEU A 20 -15.81 0.85 -30.42
C LEU A 20 -17.13 0.72 -29.62
N SER A 21 -17.03 0.61 -28.30
CA SER A 21 -18.22 0.71 -27.46
C SER A 21 -18.76 2.15 -27.47
N PRO A 22 -20.08 2.36 -27.26
CA PRO A 22 -20.67 3.72 -27.21
C PRO A 22 -19.95 4.65 -26.20
N LYS A 23 -19.45 4.06 -25.12
CA LYS A 23 -18.65 4.78 -24.11
C LYS A 23 -17.31 5.24 -24.65
N THR A 24 -16.63 4.40 -25.43
CA THR A 24 -15.34 4.73 -26.05
C THR A 24 -15.49 5.78 -27.13
N GLU A 25 -16.56 5.68 -27.94
CA GLU A 25 -16.91 6.70 -28.94
C GLU A 25 -17.13 8.07 -28.29
N ALA A 26 -17.91 8.12 -27.20
CA ALA A 26 -18.16 9.35 -26.44
C ALA A 26 -16.90 9.91 -25.78
N LEU A 27 -15.94 9.05 -25.42
CA LEU A 27 -14.62 9.48 -24.94
C LEU A 27 -13.80 10.10 -26.07
N VAL A 28 -13.67 9.39 -27.20
CA VAL A 28 -12.87 9.81 -28.34
C VAL A 28 -13.36 11.15 -28.90
N ALA A 29 -14.68 11.35 -29.02
CA ALA A 29 -15.27 12.61 -29.46
C ALA A 29 -14.93 13.84 -28.58
N ARG A 30 -14.40 13.62 -27.37
CA ARG A 30 -14.05 14.67 -26.39
C ARG A 30 -12.55 14.81 -26.15
N ILE A 31 -11.72 14.01 -26.81
CA ILE A 31 -10.27 14.12 -26.71
C ILE A 31 -9.80 15.31 -27.55
N HIS A 32 -9.22 16.31 -26.91
CA HIS A 32 -8.54 17.43 -27.58
C HIS A 32 -7.03 17.20 -27.64
N SER A 33 -6.46 16.64 -26.57
CA SER A 33 -5.03 16.33 -26.46
C SER A 33 -4.82 15.17 -25.51
N PHE A 34 -3.64 14.57 -25.56
CA PHE A 34 -3.20 13.57 -24.59
C PHE A 34 -1.73 13.77 -24.29
N GLU A 35 -1.37 13.45 -23.07
CA GLU A 35 0.00 13.42 -22.58
C GLU A 35 0.42 11.98 -22.29
N THR A 36 1.69 11.69 -22.48
CA THR A 36 2.26 10.38 -22.18
C THR A 36 3.36 10.51 -21.14
N ILE A 37 3.34 9.62 -20.15
CA ILE A 37 4.37 9.53 -19.12
C ILE A 37 4.95 8.13 -19.19
N VAL A 38 6.26 8.04 -19.41
CA VAL A 38 6.98 6.77 -19.43
C VAL A 38 7.50 6.48 -18.02
N THR A 39 7.28 5.27 -17.53
CA THR A 39 7.71 4.82 -16.20
C THR A 39 8.76 3.72 -16.33
N ALA A 40 9.58 3.51 -15.29
CA ALA A 40 10.63 2.52 -15.29
C ALA A 40 10.11 1.07 -15.19
N SER A 41 8.89 0.89 -14.65
CA SER A 41 8.27 -0.42 -14.46
C SER A 41 6.76 -0.40 -14.67
N GLU A 42 6.18 -1.58 -14.94
CA GLU A 42 4.72 -1.74 -15.01
C GLU A 42 4.05 -1.41 -13.67
N MET A 43 4.71 -1.70 -12.56
CA MET A 43 4.27 -1.40 -11.22
C MET A 43 4.11 0.10 -11.01
N GLU A 44 5.12 0.86 -11.38
CA GLU A 44 5.12 2.32 -11.30
C GLU A 44 4.01 2.93 -12.18
N ALA A 45 3.83 2.40 -13.41
CA ALA A 45 2.73 2.79 -14.29
C ALA A 45 1.35 2.58 -13.65
N LEU A 46 1.15 1.45 -12.95
CA LEU A 46 -0.10 1.12 -12.29
C LEU A 46 -0.39 2.06 -11.10
N ILE A 47 0.64 2.38 -10.30
CA ILE A 47 0.55 3.32 -9.19
C ILE A 47 0.24 4.73 -9.70
N LEU A 48 0.94 5.16 -10.75
CA LEU A 48 0.74 6.47 -11.38
C LEU A 48 -0.69 6.60 -11.94
N GLU A 49 -1.19 5.59 -12.67
CA GLU A 49 -2.56 5.55 -13.17
C GLU A 49 -3.57 5.72 -12.03
N CYS A 50 -3.42 4.95 -10.95
CA CYS A 50 -4.30 5.03 -9.78
C CYS A 50 -4.29 6.45 -9.16
N ASN A 51 -3.11 7.04 -8.98
CA ASN A 51 -2.97 8.38 -8.41
C ASN A 51 -3.59 9.46 -9.30
N LEU A 52 -3.39 9.38 -10.62
CA LEU A 52 -3.98 10.31 -11.58
C LEU A 52 -5.51 10.18 -11.63
N ILE A 53 -6.05 8.97 -11.59
CA ILE A 53 -7.50 8.74 -11.55
C ILE A 53 -8.10 9.32 -10.26
N LYS A 54 -7.45 9.13 -9.11
CA LYS A 54 -7.91 9.73 -7.84
C LYS A 54 -7.85 11.24 -7.84
N LYS A 55 -6.77 11.81 -8.40
CA LYS A 55 -6.57 13.26 -8.49
C LYS A 55 -7.58 13.94 -9.41
N HIS A 56 -7.79 13.37 -10.60
CA HIS A 56 -8.58 14.00 -11.66
C HIS A 56 -10.02 13.49 -11.76
N ARG A 57 -10.35 12.34 -11.13
CA ARG A 57 -11.67 11.69 -11.14
C ARG A 57 -12.31 11.64 -12.52
N PRO A 58 -11.61 11.13 -13.56
CA PRO A 58 -12.06 11.21 -14.93
C PRO A 58 -13.36 10.44 -15.15
N ARG A 59 -14.31 11.04 -15.90
CA ARG A 59 -15.68 10.53 -16.08
C ARG A 59 -15.73 9.13 -16.70
N TYR A 60 -14.78 8.79 -17.56
CA TYR A 60 -14.78 7.55 -18.32
C TYR A 60 -13.97 6.40 -17.71
N ASN A 61 -13.24 6.61 -16.62
CA ASN A 61 -12.52 5.55 -15.88
C ASN A 61 -13.43 4.95 -14.82
N ILE A 62 -14.18 3.88 -15.17
CA ILE A 62 -15.15 3.26 -14.24
C ILE A 62 -14.47 2.32 -13.26
N SER A 63 -13.53 1.49 -13.72
CA SER A 63 -12.97 0.38 -12.93
C SER A 63 -12.08 0.78 -11.75
N LEU A 64 -11.56 2.00 -11.72
CA LEU A 64 -10.72 2.52 -10.63
C LEU A 64 -11.40 3.67 -9.86
N ARG A 65 -12.68 3.93 -10.13
CA ARG A 65 -13.50 4.86 -9.34
C ARG A 65 -13.87 4.30 -7.97
N ASP A 66 -13.96 2.98 -7.87
CA ASP A 66 -14.10 2.34 -6.57
C ASP A 66 -12.86 2.65 -5.73
N ASP A 67 -13.09 2.91 -4.47
CA ASP A 67 -12.14 3.31 -3.41
C ASP A 67 -11.06 2.23 -3.11
N LYS A 68 -10.75 1.38 -4.08
CA LYS A 68 -9.67 0.38 -3.99
C LYS A 68 -8.33 1.10 -3.99
N SER A 69 -8.03 1.71 -2.85
CA SER A 69 -6.68 2.19 -2.59
C SER A 69 -5.76 0.98 -2.42
N TYR A 70 -4.60 1.05 -3.07
CA TYR A 70 -3.54 0.09 -2.80
C TYR A 70 -3.22 0.06 -1.30
N PRO A 71 -2.94 -1.11 -0.73
CA PRO A 71 -2.56 -1.21 0.66
C PRO A 71 -1.15 -0.67 0.89
N PHE A 72 -0.95 -0.18 2.10
CA PHE A 72 0.32 0.27 2.66
C PHE A 72 0.62 -0.54 3.91
N VAL A 73 1.88 -0.70 4.23
CA VAL A 73 2.33 -1.12 5.56
C VAL A 73 2.54 0.14 6.39
N LYS A 74 1.79 0.26 7.49
CA LYS A 74 1.92 1.36 8.45
C LYS A 74 2.74 0.90 9.63
N VAL A 75 3.75 1.68 9.98
CA VAL A 75 4.54 1.55 11.21
C VAL A 75 4.22 2.75 12.08
N THR A 76 3.61 2.54 13.25
CA THR A 76 3.19 3.62 14.17
C THR A 76 4.40 4.13 14.97
N TRP A 77 5.35 4.74 14.27
CA TRP A 77 6.62 5.20 14.83
C TRP A 77 6.48 6.28 15.90
N ASN A 78 5.37 6.98 15.90
CA ASN A 78 4.95 7.96 16.90
C ASN A 78 4.49 7.35 18.22
N GLU A 79 4.20 6.04 18.26
CA GLU A 79 3.89 5.32 19.49
C GLU A 79 5.18 4.90 20.21
N GLU A 80 5.16 4.82 21.54
CA GLU A 80 6.29 4.35 22.36
C GLU A 80 6.72 2.92 21.95
N PHE A 81 5.74 2.05 21.69
CA PHE A 81 5.94 0.71 21.17
C PHE A 81 5.29 0.60 19.79
N PRO A 82 6.02 0.82 18.69
CA PRO A 82 5.46 0.80 17.34
C PRO A 82 4.75 -0.51 16.97
N ARG A 83 3.62 -0.40 16.24
CA ARG A 83 2.92 -1.52 15.61
C ARG A 83 3.18 -1.53 14.12
N VAL A 84 3.10 -2.74 13.52
CA VAL A 84 3.21 -2.92 12.08
C VAL A 84 1.97 -3.62 11.56
N TYR A 85 1.23 -2.96 10.66
CA TYR A 85 0.00 -3.52 10.09
C TYR A 85 -0.34 -2.92 8.72
N ALA A 86 -1.19 -3.63 7.97
CA ALA A 86 -1.69 -3.16 6.69
C ALA A 86 -2.78 -2.09 6.86
N THR A 87 -2.73 -1.05 6.04
CA THR A 87 -3.77 -0.03 5.94
C THR A 87 -3.97 0.40 4.50
N ARG A 88 -5.15 0.90 4.17
CA ARG A 88 -5.42 1.54 2.88
C ARG A 88 -5.55 3.06 2.99
N ARG A 89 -5.45 3.58 4.20
CA ARG A 89 -5.51 5.03 4.46
C ARG A 89 -4.15 5.52 4.90
N VAL A 90 -3.66 6.56 4.26
CA VAL A 90 -2.48 7.31 4.68
C VAL A 90 -2.97 8.56 5.38
N GLU A 91 -2.56 8.72 6.64
CA GLU A 91 -2.94 9.82 7.52
C GLU A 91 -1.70 10.65 7.87
N LYS A 92 -1.89 11.90 8.21
CA LYS A 92 -0.80 12.78 8.68
C LYS A 92 -0.68 12.66 10.21
N ASP A 93 -0.31 11.49 10.69
CA ASP A 93 -0.29 11.15 12.11
C ASP A 93 1.12 10.88 12.66
N GLY A 94 2.17 11.18 11.87
CA GLY A 94 3.56 10.93 12.27
C GLY A 94 4.00 9.46 12.15
N ALA A 95 3.13 8.56 11.71
CA ALA A 95 3.50 7.19 11.40
C ALA A 95 4.27 7.11 10.06
N LYS A 96 5.07 6.04 9.89
CA LYS A 96 5.73 5.75 8.62
C LYS A 96 4.85 4.82 7.78
N TYR A 97 4.76 5.13 6.48
CA TYR A 97 3.97 4.36 5.52
C TYR A 97 4.89 3.86 4.40
N TYR A 98 4.84 2.56 4.15
CA TYR A 98 5.59 1.88 3.09
C TYR A 98 4.64 1.34 2.04
N GLY A 99 4.96 1.51 0.77
CA GLY A 99 4.10 1.17 -0.36
C GLY A 99 3.83 2.40 -1.25
N PRO A 100 2.82 2.38 -2.09
CA PRO A 100 1.73 1.39 -2.18
C PRO A 100 2.16 0.04 -2.75
N TYR A 101 1.56 -1.05 -2.26
CA TYR A 101 1.79 -2.40 -2.78
C TYR A 101 0.73 -2.78 -3.80
N ALA A 102 1.14 -3.25 -4.97
CA ALA A 102 0.18 -3.67 -6.01
C ALA A 102 -0.50 -5.00 -5.70
N SER A 103 0.19 -5.91 -5.00
CA SER A 103 -0.37 -7.18 -4.54
C SER A 103 -0.65 -7.12 -3.03
N ALA A 104 -1.93 -7.12 -2.66
CA ALA A 104 -2.33 -7.22 -1.27
C ALA A 104 -1.95 -8.60 -0.67
N GLY A 105 -2.02 -9.67 -1.47
CA GLY A 105 -1.60 -11.01 -1.05
C GLY A 105 -0.14 -11.06 -0.65
N ALA A 106 0.76 -10.66 -1.55
CA ALA A 106 2.20 -10.64 -1.30
C ALA A 106 2.56 -9.75 -0.08
N MET A 107 1.91 -8.60 0.06
CA MET A 107 2.09 -7.74 1.23
C MET A 107 1.67 -8.44 2.53
N HIS A 108 0.52 -9.14 2.55
CA HIS A 108 0.07 -9.86 3.74
C HIS A 108 0.98 -11.03 4.08
N GLU A 109 1.52 -11.75 3.08
CA GLU A 109 2.53 -12.80 3.28
C GLU A 109 3.81 -12.23 3.89
N THR A 110 4.29 -11.11 3.38
CA THR A 110 5.45 -10.39 3.93
C THR A 110 5.22 -9.97 5.39
N LEU A 111 4.03 -9.39 5.69
CA LEU A 111 3.68 -9.03 7.07
C LEU A 111 3.58 -10.25 7.99
N ALA A 112 3.05 -11.37 7.50
CA ALA A 112 2.98 -12.60 8.26
C ALA A 112 4.38 -13.13 8.57
N LEU A 113 5.30 -13.09 7.59
CA LEU A 113 6.69 -13.46 7.76
C LEU A 113 7.39 -12.55 8.80
N LEU A 114 7.24 -11.23 8.68
CA LEU A 114 7.81 -10.28 9.65
C LEU A 114 7.34 -10.56 11.07
N LYS A 115 6.04 -10.85 11.27
CA LYS A 115 5.47 -11.19 12.58
C LYS A 115 5.94 -12.56 13.12
N ARG A 116 6.43 -13.44 12.27
CA ARG A 116 7.04 -14.71 12.68
C ARG A 116 8.50 -14.56 13.08
N LEU A 117 9.23 -13.67 12.39
CA LEU A 117 10.65 -13.42 12.64
C LEU A 117 10.87 -12.46 13.80
N PHE A 118 9.99 -11.48 13.96
CA PHE A 118 10.10 -10.43 14.97
C PHE A 118 8.86 -10.45 15.86
N PRO A 119 9.02 -10.50 17.20
CA PRO A 119 7.90 -10.56 18.15
C PRO A 119 7.20 -9.20 18.30
N LEU A 120 6.58 -8.74 17.23
CA LEU A 120 5.88 -7.46 17.11
C LEU A 120 4.52 -7.48 17.81
N ARG A 121 4.20 -6.43 18.56
CA ARG A 121 2.87 -6.34 19.16
C ARG A 121 1.78 -6.15 18.11
N SER A 122 0.65 -6.82 18.31
CA SER A 122 -0.56 -6.69 17.49
C SER A 122 -1.68 -5.89 18.22
N CYS A 123 -1.67 -5.88 19.55
CA CYS A 123 -2.67 -5.23 20.38
C CYS A 123 -2.67 -3.70 20.25
N ARG A 124 -3.83 -3.08 20.44
CA ARG A 124 -4.00 -1.62 20.45
C ARG A 124 -3.82 -1.05 21.86
N SER A 125 -4.38 -1.71 22.87
CA SER A 125 -4.27 -1.29 24.28
C SER A 125 -2.91 -1.66 24.84
N MET A 126 -2.41 -0.78 25.72
CA MET A 126 -1.15 -0.97 26.47
C MET A 126 -1.41 -1.24 27.97
N ASP A 127 -2.67 -1.37 28.39
CA ASP A 127 -3.06 -1.52 29.79
C ASP A 127 -3.35 -2.98 30.16
N ALA A 128 -2.50 -3.91 29.77
CA ALA A 128 -2.67 -5.31 30.10
C ALA A 128 -2.01 -5.62 31.43
N ARG A 129 -2.78 -6.18 32.38
CA ARG A 129 -2.24 -6.62 33.68
C ARG A 129 -1.39 -7.90 33.60
N ARG A 130 -1.52 -8.66 32.51
CA ARG A 130 -0.80 -9.92 32.28
C ARG A 130 -0.55 -10.12 30.79
N PRO A 131 0.52 -10.84 30.39
CA PRO A 131 0.81 -11.20 29.00
C PRO A 131 -0.34 -11.99 28.37
N CYS A 132 -0.56 -11.75 27.07
CA CYS A 132 -1.54 -12.49 26.27
C CYS A 132 -0.92 -13.74 25.62
N LEU A 133 -1.74 -14.53 24.90
CA LEU A 133 -1.31 -15.75 24.22
C LEU A 133 -0.13 -15.51 23.27
N GLU A 134 -0.11 -14.37 22.54
CA GLU A 134 0.98 -14.04 21.60
C GLU A 134 2.35 -13.99 22.28
N PHE A 135 2.42 -13.60 23.55
CA PHE A 135 3.65 -13.65 24.34
C PHE A 135 4.06 -15.10 24.61
N HIS A 136 3.13 -15.95 25.06
CA HIS A 136 3.43 -17.35 25.42
C HIS A 136 3.85 -18.21 24.22
N ILE A 137 3.48 -17.80 23.00
CA ILE A 137 3.92 -18.44 21.74
C ILE A 137 5.07 -17.72 21.05
N ASN A 138 5.79 -16.85 21.79
CA ASN A 138 6.95 -16.08 21.33
C ASN A 138 6.70 -15.18 20.09
N ARG A 139 5.47 -14.68 19.91
CA ARG A 139 5.11 -13.77 18.83
C ARG A 139 5.00 -12.32 19.23
N CYS A 140 5.18 -12.01 20.53
CA CYS A 140 5.14 -10.68 21.08
C CYS A 140 6.02 -10.58 22.33
N LEU A 141 6.68 -9.45 22.56
CA LEU A 141 7.47 -9.20 23.77
C LEU A 141 6.64 -8.67 24.94
N ALA A 142 5.31 -8.64 24.81
CA ALA A 142 4.35 -8.14 25.81
C ALA A 142 4.70 -6.75 26.40
N PRO A 143 4.94 -5.72 25.57
CA PRO A 143 5.18 -4.37 26.07
C PRO A 143 3.98 -3.84 26.87
N CYS A 144 2.76 -4.29 26.55
CA CYS A 144 1.54 -3.93 27.30
C CYS A 144 1.52 -4.46 28.74
N ALA A 145 2.35 -5.43 29.10
CA ALA A 145 2.53 -5.95 30.45
C ALA A 145 3.87 -5.50 31.09
N GLY A 146 4.58 -4.57 30.46
CA GLY A 146 5.85 -4.02 30.95
C GLY A 146 7.04 -4.99 30.93
N LEU A 147 6.99 -6.03 30.09
CA LEU A 147 8.03 -7.06 30.02
C LEU A 147 9.20 -6.72 29.09
N VAL A 148 9.15 -5.59 28.39
CA VAL A 148 10.22 -5.11 27.53
C VAL A 148 10.34 -3.60 27.65
N ASP A 149 11.58 -3.12 27.60
CA ASP A 149 11.89 -1.68 27.54
C ASP A 149 11.57 -1.08 26.17
N ALA A 150 11.14 0.19 26.16
CA ALA A 150 10.76 0.89 24.93
C ALA A 150 11.93 1.06 23.96
N ALA A 151 13.14 1.33 24.47
CA ALA A 151 14.32 1.51 23.62
C ALA A 151 14.70 0.21 22.93
N ALA A 152 14.77 -0.90 23.67
CA ALA A 152 15.08 -2.23 23.13
C ALA A 152 14.01 -2.68 22.12
N TYR A 153 12.71 -2.42 22.40
CA TYR A 153 11.63 -2.75 21.47
C TYR A 153 11.74 -1.94 20.17
N ARG A 154 12.00 -0.63 20.25
CA ARG A 154 12.16 0.24 19.07
C ARG A 154 13.36 -0.13 18.22
N GLU A 155 14.48 -0.50 18.84
CA GLU A 155 15.67 -0.98 18.13
C GLU A 155 15.36 -2.27 17.35
N MET A 156 14.68 -3.24 17.96
CA MET A 156 14.22 -4.45 17.27
C MET A 156 13.32 -4.11 16.07
N VAL A 157 12.37 -3.18 16.22
CA VAL A 157 11.49 -2.75 15.12
C VAL A 157 12.28 -2.05 14.02
N ASN A 158 13.27 -1.24 14.38
CA ASN A 158 14.12 -0.54 13.42
C ASN A 158 14.92 -1.52 12.58
N THR A 159 15.69 -2.39 13.23
CA THR A 159 16.54 -3.38 12.56
C THR A 159 15.71 -4.41 11.79
N GLY A 160 14.65 -4.95 12.41
CA GLY A 160 13.86 -6.01 11.83
C GLY A 160 12.92 -5.57 10.70
N VAL A 161 12.27 -4.44 10.85
CA VAL A 161 11.22 -4.00 9.91
C VAL A 161 11.74 -2.98 8.91
N LEU A 162 12.48 -1.96 9.37
CA LEU A 162 12.87 -0.85 8.51
C LEU A 162 14.05 -1.21 7.59
N GLU A 163 15.00 -1.99 8.05
CA GLU A 163 16.15 -2.38 7.24
C GLU A 163 15.85 -3.52 6.26
N ASN A 164 14.97 -4.44 6.63
CA ASN A 164 14.66 -5.63 5.82
C ASN A 164 13.41 -5.48 4.95
N ALA A 165 12.37 -4.75 5.39
CA ALA A 165 11.14 -4.58 4.61
C ALA A 165 11.26 -3.51 3.51
N VAL A 166 12.27 -2.64 3.57
CA VAL A 166 12.47 -1.54 2.59
C VAL A 166 13.38 -1.96 1.44
N ARG A 167 14.14 -3.05 1.58
CA ARG A 167 15.07 -3.56 0.54
C ARG A 167 14.48 -4.69 -0.31
N ALA A 168 13.29 -5.17 -0.03
CA ALA A 168 12.55 -6.16 -0.81
C ALA A 168 11.43 -5.51 -1.64
#